data_02b2130f54b3076ef468b09828429407
#
_entry.id   02b2130f54b3076ef468b09828429407
#
_cell.length_a   1.000
_cell.length_b   1.000
_cell.length_c   1.000
_cell.angle_alpha   90.00
_cell.angle_beta   90.00
_cell.angle_gamma   90.00
#
_symmetry.space_group_name_H-M   'P 1'
#
loop_
_entity.id
_entity.type
_entity.pdbx_description
1 polymer ?
#
loop_
_entity_poly.entity_id
_entity_poly.type
_entity_poly.pdbx_seq_one_letter_code
_entity_poly.pdbx_strand_id
1 'polypeptide(L)'
;MFGISRQAVYQAEMRERTRADELALIKPLILRVRQQMPRLGTRKLYYLLNVEFEKMRVKIGRDALFDYLRSESMLIKPRKNYTRTTDSRHWLKKHPNLMKDVTPVRPEQYFVSDITYIKSRERTHYLSLVTDAFSRKIMGYHLSDDMSAENVVKAMKMANKSRTTSSEVIHHSDRGLQYCSSLYQTQLKRSNAIPSMTDGYDCYQNALAERINGILKGEFLINKCNTGKELSLLVQQSIKTYNNQRPHLSLNYKTPNFIHNKKSLEASSKGLI
;
A
#
# COMPACT_ATOMS: atom_id res chain seq x y z
N MET A 1 -13.06 -53.25 4.10
CA MET A 1 -14.19 -52.70 3.32
C MET A 1 -14.73 -51.51 4.06
N PHE A 2 -14.65 -50.33 3.46
CA PHE A 2 -15.23 -49.14 4.05
C PHE A 2 -16.74 -49.20 3.89
N GLY A 3 -17.50 -49.28 5.00
CA GLY A 3 -18.96 -49.43 5.02
C GLY A 3 -19.72 -48.17 4.59
N ILE A 4 -19.40 -47.61 3.42
CA ILE A 4 -20.09 -46.45 2.85
C ILE A 4 -21.17 -46.96 1.90
N SER A 5 -22.44 -46.59 2.15
CA SER A 5 -23.54 -46.95 1.29
C SER A 5 -23.47 -46.25 -0.08
N ARG A 6 -23.99 -46.88 -1.14
CA ARG A 6 -24.12 -46.25 -2.47
C ARG A 6 -24.83 -44.89 -2.41
N GLN A 7 -25.83 -44.78 -1.56
CA GLN A 7 -26.59 -43.55 -1.35
C GLN A 7 -25.73 -42.43 -0.75
N ALA A 8 -24.82 -42.77 0.18
CA ALA A 8 -23.88 -41.79 0.76
C ALA A 8 -22.88 -41.27 -0.28
N VAL A 9 -22.39 -42.14 -1.18
CA VAL A 9 -21.51 -41.72 -2.29
C VAL A 9 -22.25 -40.78 -3.24
N TYR A 10 -23.48 -41.16 -3.67
CA TYR A 10 -24.27 -40.32 -4.56
C TYR A 10 -24.63 -38.97 -3.96
N GLN A 11 -24.98 -38.94 -2.68
CA GLN A 11 -25.22 -37.67 -1.97
C GLN A 11 -23.95 -36.80 -1.84
N ALA A 12 -22.78 -37.41 -1.66
CA ALA A 12 -21.51 -36.71 -1.63
C ALA A 12 -21.21 -36.07 -2.99
N GLU A 13 -21.36 -36.84 -4.10
CA GLU A 13 -21.15 -36.30 -5.45
C GLU A 13 -22.12 -35.15 -5.78
N MET A 14 -23.38 -35.27 -5.41
CA MET A 14 -24.38 -34.21 -5.61
C MET A 14 -24.03 -32.95 -4.84
N ARG A 15 -23.60 -33.11 -3.58
CA ARG A 15 -23.12 -31.93 -2.76
C ARG A 15 -21.91 -31.29 -3.39
N GLU A 16 -20.97 -32.09 -3.90
CA GLU A 16 -19.76 -31.60 -4.54
C GLU A 16 -20.08 -30.83 -5.84
N ARG A 17 -20.97 -31.35 -6.68
CA ARG A 17 -21.45 -30.64 -7.87
C ARG A 17 -22.14 -29.33 -7.53
N THR A 18 -23.11 -29.34 -6.63
CA THR A 18 -23.79 -28.11 -6.17
C THR A 18 -22.79 -27.10 -5.64
N ARG A 19 -21.78 -27.57 -4.90
CA ARG A 19 -20.73 -26.72 -4.37
C ARG A 19 -19.82 -26.14 -5.47
N ALA A 20 -19.47 -26.92 -6.48
CA ALA A 20 -18.71 -26.47 -7.64
C ALA A 20 -19.46 -25.37 -8.41
N ASP A 21 -20.78 -25.57 -8.64
CA ASP A 21 -21.62 -24.58 -9.31
C ASP A 21 -21.70 -23.27 -8.53
N GLU A 22 -21.91 -23.34 -7.20
CA GLU A 22 -21.87 -22.16 -6.33
C GLU A 22 -20.52 -21.40 -6.41
N LEU A 23 -19.41 -22.16 -6.39
CA LEU A 23 -18.07 -21.58 -6.46
C LEU A 23 -17.76 -21.00 -7.84
N ALA A 24 -18.33 -21.55 -8.91
CA ALA A 24 -18.20 -20.97 -10.25
C ALA A 24 -18.79 -19.56 -10.33
N LEU A 25 -19.86 -19.28 -9.60
CA LEU A 25 -20.50 -17.95 -9.56
C LEU A 25 -19.60 -16.87 -8.96
N ILE A 26 -18.68 -17.22 -8.07
CA ILE A 26 -17.81 -16.21 -7.42
C ILE A 26 -16.58 -15.86 -8.26
N LYS A 27 -16.18 -16.67 -9.24
CA LYS A 27 -15.00 -16.43 -10.07
C LYS A 27 -15.01 -15.08 -10.80
N PRO A 28 -16.11 -14.66 -11.46
CA PRO A 28 -16.18 -13.34 -12.09
C PRO A 28 -15.99 -12.19 -11.12
N LEU A 29 -16.51 -12.30 -9.88
CA LEU A 29 -16.34 -11.27 -8.85
C LEU A 29 -14.87 -11.14 -8.45
N ILE A 30 -14.18 -12.26 -8.26
CA ILE A 30 -12.76 -12.30 -7.95
C ILE A 30 -11.95 -11.65 -9.07
N LEU A 31 -12.22 -12.00 -10.32
CA LEU A 31 -11.53 -11.44 -11.49
C LEU A 31 -11.75 -9.94 -11.61
N ARG A 32 -12.97 -9.44 -11.38
CA ARG A 32 -13.29 -8.02 -11.37
C ARG A 32 -12.45 -7.24 -10.36
N VAL A 33 -12.32 -7.74 -9.13
CA VAL A 33 -11.46 -7.11 -8.12
C VAL A 33 -10.00 -7.14 -8.53
N ARG A 34 -9.53 -8.24 -9.13
CA ARG A 34 -8.15 -8.42 -9.55
C ARG A 34 -7.76 -7.63 -10.78
N GLN A 35 -8.71 -7.17 -11.60
CA GLN A 35 -8.42 -6.21 -12.66
C GLN A 35 -7.84 -4.91 -12.11
N GLN A 36 -8.32 -4.44 -10.95
CA GLN A 36 -7.84 -3.21 -10.31
C GLN A 36 -6.72 -3.47 -9.29
N MET A 37 -6.76 -4.61 -8.62
CA MET A 37 -5.81 -5.03 -7.59
C MET A 37 -5.26 -6.43 -7.90
N PRO A 38 -4.36 -6.56 -8.90
CA PRO A 38 -4.02 -7.86 -9.51
C PRO A 38 -3.52 -8.92 -8.53
N ARG A 39 -2.82 -8.51 -7.48
CA ARG A 39 -2.26 -9.42 -6.49
C ARG A 39 -2.81 -9.17 -5.08
N LEU A 40 -4.07 -8.77 -4.98
CA LEU A 40 -4.73 -8.67 -3.68
C LEU A 40 -4.84 -10.06 -3.02
N GLY A 41 -4.30 -10.19 -1.80
CA GLY A 41 -4.29 -11.45 -1.06
C GLY A 41 -5.69 -11.87 -0.58
N THR A 42 -5.88 -13.19 -0.41
CA THR A 42 -7.17 -13.84 -0.13
C THR A 42 -7.95 -13.25 1.04
N ARG A 43 -7.30 -12.92 2.16
CA ARG A 43 -7.99 -12.33 3.33
C ARG A 43 -8.68 -11.00 3.02
N LYS A 44 -8.02 -10.13 2.23
CA LYS A 44 -8.57 -8.84 1.82
C LYS A 44 -9.64 -9.02 0.75
N LEU A 45 -9.42 -9.98 -0.17
CA LEU A 45 -10.38 -10.35 -1.20
C LEU A 45 -11.69 -10.85 -0.55
N TYR A 46 -11.58 -11.75 0.43
CA TYR A 46 -12.72 -12.22 1.21
C TYR A 46 -13.48 -11.07 1.88
N TYR A 47 -12.76 -10.16 2.54
CA TYR A 47 -13.37 -8.98 3.17
C TYR A 47 -14.15 -8.10 2.20
N LEU A 48 -13.63 -7.92 0.97
CA LEU A 48 -14.30 -7.11 -0.05
C LEU A 48 -15.53 -7.78 -0.64
N LEU A 49 -15.53 -9.11 -0.72
CA LEU A 49 -16.53 -9.86 -1.46
C LEU A 49 -17.58 -10.57 -0.58
N ASN A 50 -17.39 -10.63 0.75
CA ASN A 50 -18.32 -11.38 1.60
C ASN A 50 -19.76 -10.87 1.52
N VAL A 51 -19.97 -9.56 1.39
CA VAL A 51 -21.31 -8.97 1.20
C VAL A 51 -21.94 -9.41 -0.13
N GLU A 52 -21.14 -9.49 -1.20
CA GLU A 52 -21.62 -9.99 -2.50
C GLU A 52 -21.93 -11.49 -2.43
N PHE A 53 -21.11 -12.28 -1.72
CA PHE A 53 -21.37 -13.70 -1.49
C PHE A 53 -22.71 -13.92 -0.75
N GLU A 54 -22.99 -13.12 0.27
CA GLU A 54 -24.26 -13.15 1.00
C GLU A 54 -25.46 -12.81 0.10
N LYS A 55 -25.34 -11.76 -0.74
CA LYS A 55 -26.40 -11.39 -1.71
C LYS A 55 -26.69 -12.49 -2.71
N MET A 56 -25.65 -13.21 -3.14
CA MET A 56 -25.77 -14.34 -4.07
C MET A 56 -26.17 -15.64 -3.37
N ARG A 57 -26.37 -15.63 -2.04
CA ARG A 57 -26.64 -16.82 -1.20
C ARG A 57 -25.57 -17.89 -1.28
N VAL A 58 -24.32 -17.52 -1.62
CA VAL A 58 -23.17 -18.41 -1.64
C VAL A 58 -22.51 -18.41 -0.27
N LYS A 59 -22.65 -19.51 0.47
CA LYS A 59 -22.03 -19.68 1.79
C LYS A 59 -20.58 -20.14 1.64
N ILE A 60 -19.63 -19.20 1.65
CA ILE A 60 -18.21 -19.50 1.61
C ILE A 60 -17.49 -18.81 2.76
N GLY A 61 -16.73 -19.58 3.54
CA GLY A 61 -15.83 -19.05 4.56
C GLY A 61 -14.45 -18.67 4.00
N ARG A 62 -13.68 -17.97 4.80
CA ARG A 62 -12.34 -17.54 4.42
C ARG A 62 -11.44 -18.69 3.96
N ASP A 63 -11.41 -19.80 4.70
CA ASP A 63 -10.52 -20.93 4.42
C ASP A 63 -10.97 -21.69 3.18
N ALA A 64 -12.29 -21.88 3.00
CA ALA A 64 -12.85 -22.41 1.76
C ALA A 64 -12.53 -21.54 0.53
N LEU A 65 -12.46 -20.22 0.68
CA LEU A 65 -11.98 -19.34 -0.39
C LEU A 65 -10.48 -19.55 -0.69
N PHE A 66 -9.66 -19.84 0.32
CA PHE A 66 -8.26 -20.20 0.08
C PHE A 66 -8.16 -21.51 -0.72
N ASP A 67 -8.93 -22.52 -0.38
CA ASP A 67 -8.93 -23.81 -1.07
C ASP A 67 -9.43 -23.67 -2.52
N TYR A 68 -10.49 -22.91 -2.72
CA TYR A 68 -10.99 -22.59 -4.05
C TYR A 68 -9.95 -21.87 -4.91
N LEU A 69 -9.30 -20.82 -4.37
CA LEU A 69 -8.25 -20.11 -5.10
C LEU A 69 -7.03 -20.99 -5.38
N ARG A 70 -6.77 -21.99 -4.53
CA ARG A 70 -5.71 -22.98 -4.75
C ARG A 70 -6.04 -23.91 -5.88
N SER A 71 -7.26 -24.47 -5.91
CA SER A 71 -7.72 -25.38 -6.98
C SER A 71 -7.72 -24.67 -8.34
N GLU A 72 -8.12 -23.39 -8.39
CA GLU A 72 -8.11 -22.55 -9.59
C GLU A 72 -6.72 -21.99 -9.96
N SER A 73 -5.66 -22.38 -9.25
CA SER A 73 -4.30 -21.81 -9.43
C SER A 73 -4.23 -20.28 -9.30
N MET A 74 -5.16 -19.71 -8.55
CA MET A 74 -5.32 -18.25 -8.36
C MET A 74 -4.70 -17.74 -7.05
N LEU A 75 -4.03 -18.55 -6.24
CA LEU A 75 -3.34 -18.10 -5.04
C LEU A 75 -2.16 -17.18 -5.37
N ILE A 76 -2.06 -16.08 -4.62
CA ILE A 76 -0.95 -15.15 -4.75
C ILE A 76 0.28 -15.72 -4.04
N LYS A 77 1.31 -16.06 -4.80
CA LYS A 77 2.60 -16.51 -4.26
C LYS A 77 3.44 -15.31 -3.84
N PRO A 78 4.13 -15.34 -2.67
CA PRO A 78 5.07 -14.30 -2.26
C PRO A 78 6.17 -14.10 -3.31
N ARG A 79 6.58 -12.85 -3.53
CA ARG A 79 7.78 -12.52 -4.31
C ARG A 79 8.90 -12.19 -3.33
N LYS A 80 10.06 -12.81 -3.51
CA LYS A 80 11.30 -12.42 -2.80
C LYS A 80 11.97 -11.34 -3.64
N ASN A 81 12.15 -10.15 -3.08
CA ASN A 81 12.94 -9.09 -3.69
C ASN A 81 13.86 -8.49 -2.62
N TYR A 82 15.15 -8.54 -2.84
CA TYR A 82 16.15 -7.94 -1.97
C TYR A 82 17.07 -7.06 -2.84
N THR A 83 16.95 -5.75 -2.69
CA THR A 83 17.93 -4.83 -3.28
C THR A 83 18.18 -3.73 -2.24
N ARG A 84 19.40 -3.64 -1.74
CA ARG A 84 19.85 -2.55 -0.85
C ARG A 84 20.34 -1.40 -1.71
N THR A 85 19.89 -0.18 -1.46
CA THR A 85 20.03 0.94 -2.38
C THR A 85 20.39 2.29 -1.75
N THR A 86 20.49 2.39 -0.42
CA THR A 86 20.74 3.66 0.26
C THR A 86 22.22 3.85 0.54
N ASP A 87 22.78 4.96 0.07
CA ASP A 87 24.09 5.48 0.50
C ASP A 87 23.88 6.53 1.59
N SER A 88 24.23 6.17 2.84
CA SER A 88 24.13 7.04 4.02
C SER A 88 25.50 7.56 4.49
N ARG A 89 26.60 7.22 3.77
CA ARG A 89 27.96 7.67 4.09
C ARG A 89 28.29 8.99 3.41
N HIS A 90 27.73 10.09 3.91
CA HIS A 90 28.01 11.43 3.42
C HIS A 90 28.11 12.43 4.58
N TRP A 91 28.69 13.60 4.34
CA TRP A 91 28.97 14.66 5.33
C TRP A 91 27.76 15.54 5.66
N LEU A 92 26.66 15.49 4.89
CA LEU A 92 25.49 16.34 5.10
C LEU A 92 24.87 16.14 6.49
N LYS A 93 24.24 17.20 7.01
CA LYS A 93 23.59 17.22 8.32
C LYS A 93 22.49 16.16 8.40
N LYS A 94 22.52 15.37 9.46
CA LYS A 94 21.53 14.38 9.81
C LYS A 94 20.67 14.89 10.97
N HIS A 95 19.41 14.48 10.98
CA HIS A 95 18.46 14.89 12.02
C HIS A 95 18.18 13.72 12.99
N PRO A 96 17.76 14.01 14.24
CA PRO A 96 17.42 12.96 15.20
C PRO A 96 16.21 12.15 14.77
N ASN A 97 16.08 10.93 15.31
CA ASN A 97 14.90 10.08 15.11
C ASN A 97 13.79 10.50 16.07
N LEU A 98 12.77 11.18 15.55
CA LEU A 98 11.60 11.63 16.30
C LEU A 98 10.42 10.63 16.21
N MET A 99 10.61 9.47 15.53
CA MET A 99 9.61 8.41 15.42
C MET A 99 9.91 7.19 16.29
N LYS A 100 11.02 7.20 17.03
CA LYS A 100 11.40 6.11 17.91
C LYS A 100 10.32 5.93 18.99
N ASP A 101 9.78 4.72 19.11
CA ASP A 101 8.77 4.34 20.11
C ASP A 101 7.47 5.17 20.09
N VAL A 102 7.20 5.87 18.97
CA VAL A 102 6.01 6.69 18.81
C VAL A 102 4.98 6.02 17.90
N THR A 103 3.74 5.94 18.38
CA THR A 103 2.59 5.50 17.57
C THR A 103 1.77 6.72 17.16
N PRO A 104 1.61 6.99 15.84
CA PRO A 104 0.77 8.08 15.38
C PRO A 104 -0.69 7.89 15.83
N VAL A 105 -1.33 8.96 16.31
CA VAL A 105 -2.70 8.92 16.83
C VAL A 105 -3.73 9.66 15.95
N ARG A 106 -3.25 10.47 15.00
CA ARG A 106 -4.07 11.22 14.04
C ARG A 106 -3.42 11.32 12.67
N PRO A 107 -4.21 11.57 11.60
CA PRO A 107 -3.65 11.91 10.29
C PRO A 107 -2.76 13.16 10.35
N GLU A 108 -1.82 13.24 9.42
CA GLU A 108 -0.90 14.36 9.22
C GLU A 108 -0.05 14.72 10.45
N GLN A 109 0.12 13.77 11.37
CA GLN A 109 1.05 13.90 12.50
C GLN A 109 2.48 13.52 12.10
N TYR A 110 2.62 12.42 11.33
CA TYR A 110 3.89 11.91 10.84
C TYR A 110 3.77 11.53 9.37
N PHE A 111 4.67 12.01 8.54
CA PHE A 111 4.90 11.52 7.19
C PHE A 111 6.15 10.65 7.16
N VAL A 112 6.08 9.54 6.44
CA VAL A 112 7.24 8.69 6.14
C VAL A 112 7.53 8.74 4.65
N SER A 113 8.79 8.83 4.28
CA SER A 113 9.21 8.94 2.88
C SER A 113 10.32 7.94 2.55
N ASP A 114 10.27 7.45 1.33
CA ASP A 114 11.28 6.57 0.78
C ASP A 114 11.30 6.66 -0.75
N ILE A 115 12.44 6.30 -1.36
CA ILE A 115 12.62 6.21 -2.81
C ILE A 115 12.73 4.74 -3.19
N THR A 116 11.97 4.32 -4.19
CA THR A 116 12.05 2.95 -4.68
C THR A 116 12.26 2.89 -6.18
N TYR A 117 12.92 1.83 -6.65
CA TYR A 117 13.19 1.59 -8.06
C TYR A 117 12.04 0.85 -8.73
N ILE A 118 11.65 1.31 -9.92
CA ILE A 118 10.68 0.65 -10.79
C ILE A 118 11.26 0.60 -12.20
N LYS A 119 11.04 -0.50 -12.92
CA LYS A 119 11.59 -0.70 -14.26
C LYS A 119 10.49 -0.61 -15.32
N SER A 120 10.73 0.18 -16.37
CA SER A 120 10.12 0.00 -17.67
C SER A 120 11.04 -0.87 -18.55
N ARG A 121 10.65 -1.14 -19.80
CA ARG A 121 11.57 -1.78 -20.76
C ARG A 121 12.70 -0.86 -21.18
N GLU A 122 12.46 0.46 -21.20
CA GLU A 122 13.44 1.46 -21.60
C GLU A 122 14.56 1.62 -20.56
N ARG A 123 14.19 1.75 -19.28
CA ARG A 123 15.13 2.07 -18.20
C ARG A 123 14.60 1.78 -16.79
N THR A 124 15.46 2.03 -15.81
CA THR A 124 15.07 2.12 -14.40
C THR A 124 14.57 3.53 -14.10
N HIS A 125 13.47 3.62 -13.36
CA HIS A 125 12.88 4.86 -12.86
C HIS A 125 12.87 4.85 -11.33
N TYR A 126 12.76 6.03 -10.73
CA TYR A 126 12.77 6.24 -9.29
C TYR A 126 11.41 6.81 -8.86
N LEU A 127 10.75 6.12 -7.95
CA LEU A 127 9.48 6.57 -7.38
C LEU A 127 9.72 7.06 -5.97
N SER A 128 9.59 8.37 -5.76
CA SER A 128 9.59 8.99 -4.44
C SER A 128 8.18 9.01 -3.88
N LEU A 129 7.98 8.51 -2.66
CA LEU A 129 6.69 8.48 -1.98
C LEU A 129 6.74 9.27 -0.68
N VAL A 130 5.64 9.95 -0.36
CA VAL A 130 5.34 10.54 0.95
C VAL A 130 4.04 9.96 1.45
N THR A 131 4.07 9.28 2.59
CA THR A 131 2.93 8.51 3.13
C THR A 131 2.60 9.00 4.53
N ASP A 132 1.33 9.22 4.82
CA ASP A 132 0.85 9.48 6.17
C ASP A 132 0.97 8.23 7.04
N ALA A 133 1.69 8.33 8.14
CA ALA A 133 2.01 7.19 8.98
C ALA A 133 0.80 6.65 9.76
N PHE A 134 -0.22 7.46 10.03
CA PHE A 134 -1.43 7.04 10.70
C PHE A 134 -2.37 6.30 9.76
N SER A 135 -2.80 6.95 8.68
CA SER A 135 -3.81 6.43 7.75
C SER A 135 -3.26 5.51 6.67
N ARG A 136 -1.93 5.45 6.50
CA ARG A 136 -1.26 4.75 5.40
C ARG A 136 -1.54 5.36 4.02
N LYS A 137 -2.16 6.53 3.96
CA LYS A 137 -2.46 7.24 2.72
C LYS A 137 -1.19 7.77 2.07
N ILE A 138 -1.01 7.49 0.79
CA ILE A 138 0.04 8.12 0.00
C ILE A 138 -0.44 9.54 -0.30
N MET A 139 0.23 10.51 0.32
CA MET A 139 -0.09 11.95 0.26
C MET A 139 0.54 12.62 -0.95
N GLY A 140 1.74 12.16 -1.34
CA GLY A 140 2.46 12.69 -2.48
C GLY A 140 3.39 11.66 -3.08
N TYR A 141 3.67 11.83 -4.38
CA TYR A 141 4.61 10.97 -5.11
C TYR A 141 5.19 11.70 -6.30
N HIS A 142 6.32 11.21 -6.78
CA HIS A 142 6.92 11.63 -8.04
C HIS A 142 7.72 10.49 -8.66
N LEU A 143 7.45 10.20 -9.95
CA LEU A 143 8.22 9.27 -10.76
C LEU A 143 9.21 10.05 -11.61
N SER A 144 10.47 9.65 -11.60
CA SER A 144 11.57 10.33 -12.29
C SER A 144 12.56 9.35 -12.92
N ASP A 145 13.38 9.85 -13.83
CA ASP A 145 14.44 9.09 -14.48
C ASP A 145 15.79 9.17 -13.74
N ASP A 146 15.88 10.03 -12.76
CA ASP A 146 17.04 10.23 -11.90
C ASP A 146 16.67 10.31 -10.42
N MET A 147 17.65 10.26 -9.55
CA MET A 147 17.51 10.25 -8.11
C MET A 147 17.94 11.61 -7.50
N SER A 148 17.57 12.71 -8.15
CA SER A 148 17.90 14.06 -7.69
C SER A 148 17.03 14.53 -6.51
N ALA A 149 17.53 15.53 -5.77
CA ALA A 149 16.80 16.13 -4.66
C ALA A 149 15.52 16.86 -5.10
N GLU A 150 15.49 17.39 -6.33
CA GLU A 150 14.33 18.04 -6.94
C GLU A 150 13.13 17.12 -7.01
N ASN A 151 13.36 15.82 -7.21
CA ASN A 151 12.30 14.83 -7.38
C ASN A 151 11.61 14.50 -6.05
N VAL A 152 12.36 14.37 -4.95
CA VAL A 152 11.77 14.22 -3.61
C VAL A 152 11.04 15.49 -3.18
N VAL A 153 11.53 16.69 -3.59
CA VAL A 153 10.85 17.97 -3.39
C VAL A 153 9.48 17.99 -4.09
N LYS A 154 9.39 17.49 -5.32
CA LYS A 154 8.10 17.41 -6.06
C LYS A 154 7.09 16.52 -5.33
N ALA A 155 7.54 15.35 -4.82
CA ALA A 155 6.70 14.46 -4.02
C ALA A 155 6.22 15.17 -2.73
N MET A 156 7.09 15.88 -2.03
CA MET A 156 6.74 16.62 -0.81
C MET A 156 5.81 17.80 -1.09
N LYS A 157 6.00 18.54 -2.19
CA LYS A 157 5.06 19.60 -2.62
C LYS A 157 3.67 19.05 -2.88
N MET A 158 3.55 17.90 -3.55
CA MET A 158 2.27 17.22 -3.76
C MET A 158 1.65 16.80 -2.42
N ALA A 159 2.42 16.21 -1.52
CA ALA A 159 1.94 15.84 -0.19
C ALA A 159 1.43 17.05 0.59
N ASN A 160 2.17 18.14 0.59
CA ASN A 160 1.78 19.39 1.27
C ASN A 160 0.47 19.97 0.70
N LYS A 161 0.32 19.96 -0.64
CA LYS A 161 -0.94 20.40 -1.29
C LYS A 161 -2.13 19.52 -0.93
N SER A 162 -1.89 18.25 -0.59
CA SER A 162 -2.94 17.26 -0.24
C SER A 162 -3.31 17.28 1.25
N ARG A 163 -2.65 18.11 2.07
CA ARG A 163 -2.95 18.24 3.49
C ARG A 163 -4.28 18.91 3.72
N THR A 164 -4.94 18.47 4.78
CA THR A 164 -6.21 19.03 5.27
C THR A 164 -6.00 20.01 6.43
N THR A 165 -4.81 19.98 7.05
CA THR A 165 -4.43 20.86 8.15
C THR A 165 -3.14 21.62 7.85
N SER A 166 -2.97 22.81 8.44
CA SER A 166 -1.71 23.57 8.43
C SER A 166 -0.81 23.27 9.63
N SER A 167 -1.24 22.37 10.52
CA SER A 167 -0.48 21.99 11.73
C SER A 167 0.89 21.46 11.37
N GLU A 168 1.85 21.57 12.29
CA GLU A 168 3.16 20.97 12.12
C GLU A 168 3.08 19.46 11.92
N VAL A 169 3.93 18.92 11.02
CA VAL A 169 4.06 17.49 10.72
C VAL A 169 5.51 17.06 10.89
N ILE A 170 5.75 15.90 11.49
CA ILE A 170 7.09 15.32 11.52
C ILE A 170 7.29 14.51 10.23
N HIS A 171 8.33 14.84 9.48
CA HIS A 171 8.68 14.13 8.24
C HIS A 171 9.88 13.21 8.49
N HIS A 172 9.67 11.92 8.41
CA HIS A 172 10.67 10.89 8.65
C HIS A 172 11.14 10.22 7.35
N SER A 173 12.44 10.06 7.21
CA SER A 173 13.08 9.41 6.06
C SER A 173 14.33 8.65 6.50
N ASP A 174 14.94 7.90 5.58
CA ASP A 174 16.30 7.45 5.73
C ASP A 174 17.28 8.65 5.63
N ARG A 175 18.59 8.34 5.75
CA ARG A 175 19.68 9.32 5.65
C ARG A 175 20.20 9.48 4.22
N GLY A 176 19.37 9.27 3.20
CA GLY A 176 19.76 9.45 1.81
C GLY A 176 20.12 10.91 1.48
N LEU A 177 21.09 11.10 0.56
CA LEU A 177 21.59 12.41 0.13
C LEU A 177 20.45 13.37 -0.24
N GLN A 178 19.41 12.86 -0.88
CA GLN A 178 18.25 13.62 -1.36
C GLN A 178 17.52 14.29 -0.20
N TYR A 179 17.30 13.55 0.90
CA TYR A 179 16.60 14.03 2.09
C TYR A 179 17.47 14.95 2.94
N CYS A 180 18.80 14.78 2.91
CA CYS A 180 19.75 15.64 3.61
C CYS A 180 20.10 16.93 2.86
N SER A 181 19.69 17.06 1.59
CA SER A 181 20.01 18.22 0.74
C SER A 181 19.40 19.51 1.27
N SER A 182 20.09 20.63 1.09
CA SER A 182 19.60 21.97 1.48
C SER A 182 18.28 22.32 0.80
N LEU A 183 18.11 21.88 -0.46
CA LEU A 183 16.88 22.07 -1.22
C LEU A 183 15.68 21.39 -0.56
N TYR A 184 15.84 20.14 -0.13
CA TYR A 184 14.79 19.40 0.54
C TYR A 184 14.49 19.94 1.94
N GLN A 185 15.52 20.29 2.71
CA GLN A 185 15.37 20.90 4.04
C GLN A 185 14.64 22.26 3.97
N THR A 186 14.91 23.05 2.93
CA THR A 186 14.16 24.29 2.66
C THR A 186 12.70 24.00 2.34
N GLN A 187 12.41 22.95 1.56
CA GLN A 187 11.03 22.55 1.28
C GLN A 187 10.30 22.07 2.53
N LEU A 188 10.94 21.31 3.43
CA LEU A 188 10.34 20.90 4.70
C LEU A 188 9.92 22.12 5.54
N LYS A 189 10.82 23.10 5.71
CA LYS A 189 10.49 24.37 6.41
C LYS A 189 9.27 25.05 5.79
N ARG A 190 9.22 25.19 4.46
CA ARG A 190 8.07 25.79 3.74
C ARG A 190 6.77 25.00 3.91
N SER A 191 6.87 23.72 4.20
CA SER A 191 5.75 22.81 4.41
C SER A 191 5.32 22.70 5.87
N ASN A 192 5.89 23.49 6.78
CA ASN A 192 5.74 23.36 8.24
C ASN A 192 5.99 21.90 8.70
N ALA A 193 7.12 21.32 8.23
CA ALA A 193 7.51 19.95 8.50
C ALA A 193 8.85 19.90 9.23
N ILE A 194 8.89 19.19 10.36
CA ILE A 194 10.09 18.93 11.14
C ILE A 194 10.80 17.70 10.57
N PRO A 195 12.09 17.80 10.19
CA PRO A 195 12.85 16.67 9.71
C PRO A 195 13.16 15.67 10.84
N SER A 196 12.98 14.40 10.55
CA SER A 196 13.35 13.25 11.37
C SER A 196 14.01 12.19 10.48
N MET A 197 15.04 11.51 10.98
CA MET A 197 15.77 10.50 10.21
C MET A 197 16.04 9.26 11.04
N THR A 198 16.24 8.12 10.37
CA THR A 198 16.67 6.87 11.01
C THR A 198 17.98 7.02 11.77
N ASP A 199 18.21 6.25 12.85
CA ASP A 199 19.42 6.32 13.69
C ASP A 199 20.62 5.53 13.12
N GLY A 200 20.81 5.47 11.82
CA GLY A 200 21.91 4.76 11.19
C GLY A 200 21.44 3.76 10.14
N TYR A 201 21.98 2.55 10.18
CA TYR A 201 21.71 1.51 9.17
C TYR A 201 20.50 0.62 9.47
N ASP A 202 19.73 0.91 10.51
CA ASP A 202 18.57 0.12 10.88
C ASP A 202 17.39 0.41 9.94
N CYS A 203 17.21 -0.48 8.96
CA CYS A 203 16.10 -0.42 8.00
C CYS A 203 14.72 -0.54 8.66
N TYR A 204 14.63 -1.14 9.85
CA TYR A 204 13.35 -1.29 10.55
C TYR A 204 12.77 0.06 10.98
N GLN A 205 13.59 1.09 11.15
CA GLN A 205 13.15 2.44 11.51
C GLN A 205 12.38 3.15 10.41
N ASN A 206 12.47 2.72 9.13
CA ASN A 206 11.62 3.20 8.03
C ASN A 206 10.71 2.10 7.45
N ALA A 207 10.46 1.04 8.24
CA ALA A 207 9.73 -0.15 7.81
C ALA A 207 8.34 0.15 7.23
N LEU A 208 7.68 1.23 7.66
CA LEU A 208 6.40 1.62 7.12
C LEU A 208 6.50 2.09 5.66
N ALA A 209 7.44 2.97 5.35
CA ALA A 209 7.65 3.45 3.99
C ALA A 209 8.07 2.30 3.06
N GLU A 210 8.99 1.44 3.51
CA GLU A 210 9.41 0.24 2.79
C GLU A 210 8.22 -0.70 2.53
N ARG A 211 7.33 -0.87 3.51
CA ARG A 211 6.14 -1.70 3.34
C ARG A 211 5.19 -1.15 2.30
N ILE A 212 4.98 0.16 2.24
CA ILE A 212 4.13 0.79 1.21
C ILE A 212 4.73 0.61 -0.17
N ASN A 213 6.03 0.83 -0.32
CA ASN A 213 6.78 0.53 -1.54
C ASN A 213 6.62 -0.93 -1.96
N GLY A 214 6.77 -1.86 -1.00
CA GLY A 214 6.58 -3.28 -1.23
C GLY A 214 5.17 -3.65 -1.69
N ILE A 215 4.15 -2.99 -1.15
CA ILE A 215 2.75 -3.17 -1.57
C ILE A 215 2.55 -2.69 -3.01
N LEU A 216 2.99 -1.47 -3.35
CA LEU A 216 2.86 -0.96 -4.71
C LEU A 216 3.57 -1.85 -5.73
N LYS A 217 4.82 -2.20 -5.48
CA LYS A 217 5.61 -3.07 -6.38
C LYS A 217 5.08 -4.50 -6.46
N GLY A 218 4.63 -5.04 -5.34
CA GLY A 218 4.23 -6.43 -5.25
C GLY A 218 2.79 -6.72 -5.63
N GLU A 219 1.89 -5.76 -5.43
CA GLU A 219 0.45 -5.97 -5.66
C GLU A 219 -0.07 -5.24 -6.91
N PHE A 220 0.50 -4.09 -7.30
CA PHE A 220 -0.02 -3.23 -8.37
C PHE A 220 0.92 -3.12 -9.59
N LEU A 221 2.18 -2.77 -9.37
CA LEU A 221 3.15 -2.49 -10.44
C LEU A 221 3.79 -3.78 -10.98
N ILE A 222 2.96 -4.74 -11.35
CA ILE A 222 3.40 -6.08 -11.79
C ILE A 222 3.57 -6.19 -13.30
N ASN A 223 2.90 -5.33 -14.06
CA ASN A 223 2.97 -5.31 -15.51
C ASN A 223 4.23 -4.59 -15.96
N LYS A 224 4.88 -5.12 -17.01
CA LYS A 224 6.01 -4.47 -17.64
C LYS A 224 5.49 -3.40 -18.59
N CYS A 225 5.67 -2.15 -18.22
CA CYS A 225 5.43 -1.01 -19.11
C CYS A 225 6.55 -0.89 -20.15
N ASN A 226 6.22 -0.49 -21.36
CA ASN A 226 7.22 -0.26 -22.40
C ASN A 226 7.95 1.06 -22.14
N THR A 227 7.21 2.11 -21.84
CA THR A 227 7.72 3.49 -21.70
C THR A 227 7.55 4.05 -20.30
N GLY A 228 8.32 5.09 -19.98
CA GLY A 228 8.15 5.84 -18.72
C GLY A 228 6.77 6.52 -18.61
N LYS A 229 6.15 6.91 -19.74
CA LYS A 229 4.79 7.49 -19.77
C LYS A 229 3.74 6.46 -19.33
N GLU A 230 3.79 5.25 -19.89
CA GLU A 230 2.90 4.14 -19.48
C GLU A 230 3.08 3.82 -18.00
N LEU A 231 4.32 3.77 -17.55
CA LEU A 231 4.64 3.52 -16.14
C LEU A 231 4.08 4.62 -15.23
N SER A 232 4.17 5.88 -15.63
CA SER A 232 3.62 7.02 -14.88
C SER A 232 2.10 6.91 -14.71
N LEU A 233 1.38 6.56 -15.77
CA LEU A 233 -0.06 6.32 -15.72
C LEU A 233 -0.41 5.14 -14.78
N LEU A 234 0.33 4.04 -14.90
CA LEU A 234 0.14 2.88 -14.04
C LEU A 234 0.38 3.22 -12.56
N VAL A 235 1.42 3.98 -12.24
CA VAL A 235 1.70 4.46 -10.87
C VAL A 235 0.56 5.33 -10.36
N GLN A 236 0.08 6.29 -11.15
CA GLN A 236 -1.03 7.17 -10.79
C GLN A 236 -2.31 6.37 -10.47
N GLN A 237 -2.69 5.44 -11.34
CA GLN A 237 -3.87 4.59 -11.17
C GLN A 237 -3.71 3.67 -9.94
N SER A 238 -2.52 3.09 -9.77
CA SER A 238 -2.19 2.21 -8.64
C SER A 238 -2.31 2.94 -7.30
N ILE A 239 -1.79 4.17 -7.19
CA ILE A 239 -1.88 4.99 -5.98
C ILE A 239 -3.33 5.40 -5.71
N LYS A 240 -4.09 5.76 -6.74
CA LYS A 240 -5.52 6.07 -6.62
C LYS A 240 -6.29 4.87 -6.08
N THR A 241 -6.09 3.68 -6.65
CA THR A 241 -6.74 2.44 -6.20
C THR A 241 -6.26 2.03 -4.80
N TYR A 242 -4.98 2.15 -4.51
CA TYR A 242 -4.41 1.90 -3.19
C TYR A 242 -5.07 2.78 -2.12
N ASN A 243 -5.17 4.07 -2.34
CA ASN A 243 -5.74 5.00 -1.37
C ASN A 243 -7.25 4.81 -1.16
N ASN A 244 -8.01 4.51 -2.24
CA ASN A 244 -9.47 4.53 -2.22
C ASN A 244 -10.12 3.15 -2.04
N GLN A 245 -9.48 2.08 -2.49
CA GLN A 245 -10.14 0.78 -2.62
C GLN A 245 -9.42 -0.34 -1.88
N ARG A 246 -8.09 -0.22 -1.64
CA ARG A 246 -7.35 -1.30 -1.03
C ARG A 246 -7.56 -1.37 0.49
N PRO A 247 -8.11 -2.48 1.02
CA PRO A 247 -8.25 -2.65 2.46
C PRO A 247 -6.90 -2.97 3.12
N HIS A 248 -6.69 -2.42 4.32
CA HIS A 248 -5.50 -2.66 5.13
C HIS A 248 -5.86 -3.39 6.42
N LEU A 249 -5.15 -4.49 6.71
CA LEU A 249 -5.36 -5.25 7.95
C LEU A 249 -5.12 -4.37 9.20
N SER A 250 -4.03 -3.58 9.20
CA SER A 250 -3.71 -2.65 10.29
C SER A 250 -4.69 -1.48 10.45
N LEU A 251 -5.63 -1.32 9.53
CA LEU A 251 -6.70 -0.33 9.57
C LEU A 251 -8.08 -1.01 9.70
N ASN A 252 -8.14 -2.20 10.27
CA ASN A 252 -9.37 -3.00 10.38
C ASN A 252 -10.08 -3.14 9.03
N TYR A 253 -9.32 -3.45 7.97
CA TYR A 253 -9.76 -3.57 6.59
C TYR A 253 -10.34 -2.30 5.96
N LYS A 254 -10.24 -1.14 6.60
CA LYS A 254 -10.61 0.13 5.97
C LYS A 254 -9.54 0.58 4.98
N THR A 255 -9.93 1.47 4.07
CA THR A 255 -9.01 2.07 3.10
C THR A 255 -8.23 3.24 3.70
N PRO A 256 -7.05 3.60 3.17
CA PRO A 256 -6.29 4.75 3.62
C PRO A 256 -7.08 6.05 3.61
N ASN A 257 -7.80 6.35 2.52
CA ASN A 257 -8.63 7.55 2.42
C ASN A 257 -9.78 7.58 3.42
N PHE A 258 -10.43 6.44 3.68
CA PHE A 258 -11.50 6.38 4.68
C PHE A 258 -11.00 6.78 6.07
N ILE A 259 -9.85 6.22 6.49
CA ILE A 259 -9.26 6.51 7.81
C ILE A 259 -8.74 7.95 7.89
N HIS A 260 -8.11 8.43 6.81
CA HIS A 260 -7.57 9.78 6.76
C HIS A 260 -8.66 10.84 6.90
N ASN A 261 -9.74 10.69 6.14
CA ASN A 261 -10.83 11.69 6.11
C ASN A 261 -11.71 11.64 7.35
N LYS A 262 -11.99 10.43 7.91
CA LYS A 262 -12.84 10.30 9.09
C LYS A 262 -12.28 11.06 10.30
N LYS A 263 -11.00 10.92 10.60
CA LYS A 263 -10.38 11.60 11.74
C LYS A 263 -10.03 13.06 11.47
N SER A 264 -9.86 13.49 10.24
CA SER A 264 -9.74 14.91 9.93
C SER A 264 -11.05 15.66 10.22
N LEU A 265 -12.20 15.07 9.96
CA LEU A 265 -13.51 15.61 10.31
C LEU A 265 -13.75 15.65 11.83
N GLU A 266 -13.37 14.59 12.56
CA GLU A 266 -13.45 14.55 14.03
C GLU A 266 -12.53 15.57 14.72
N ALA A 267 -11.36 15.87 14.13
CA ALA A 267 -10.45 16.91 14.65
C ALA A 267 -10.96 18.33 14.40
N SER A 268 -11.60 18.56 13.24
CA SER A 268 -12.20 19.86 12.90
C SER A 268 -13.43 20.18 13.76
N SER A 269 -14.21 19.16 14.14
CA SER A 269 -15.39 19.35 15.01
C SER A 269 -15.04 19.59 16.49
N LYS A 270 -13.85 19.17 16.95
CA LYS A 270 -13.36 19.39 18.32
C LYS A 270 -12.62 20.72 18.51
N GLY A 271 -12.28 21.41 17.45
CA GLY A 271 -11.62 22.73 17.48
C GLY A 271 -12.59 23.92 17.43
N LEU A 272 -13.90 23.66 17.52
CA LEU A 272 -14.97 24.66 17.50
C LEU A 272 -15.70 24.80 18.85
N ILE A 273 -15.01 24.45 19.96
CA ILE A 273 -15.52 24.72 21.33
C ILE A 273 -14.51 25.60 22.05
#